data_73ebf24120c650c63815197baf23299d
#
_entry.id   73ebf24120c650c63815197baf23299d
#
_cell.length_a   1.000
_cell.length_b   1.000
_cell.length_c   1.000
_cell.angle_alpha   90.00
_cell.angle_beta   90.00
_cell.angle_gamma   90.00
#
_symmetry.space_group_name_H-M   'P 1'
#
loop_
_entity.id
_entity.type
_entity.pdbx_description
1 polymer ?
#
loop_
_entity_poly.entity_id
_entity_poly.type
_entity_poly.pdbx_seq_one_letter_code
_entity_poly.pdbx_strand_id
1 'polypeptide(L)'
;QQVVDILFPRTASQAKMSAFRGESLYDRKKAILEPSFVCEALGIQGRVDLMTTDCKLLVEQKSGRNMNIETHQVDPSYHSYQLEPHYVQLLLYYGVLQHNFKLSNDRVNIRLLYSKYQPQDGLMVVAYYRKLFQEAIEYRNQLVAASFEIAKEGFEHTLNEFTPDVLNVAGAQDFFYNKYLKPQLAAITDPLHALSPLEEAYFCRMMTFVLREQMISKVGAQEGTNTSSSDLWTMPLAEKKDAGNIYTDLHIIKKEQSGEGNGYDTITLSVPDQGKDFLPNFRIGDMVYLYTYKLKEEPDVRKAILYKGVLQEIHSDEIVVHLNDGQQNADIFEMNLPYAIEHGTSDASTGGSIRNLHQFI
;
A
#
# COMPACT_ATOMS: atom_id res chain seq x y z
N GLN A 1 -10.77 -19.22 -6.37
CA GLN A 1 -10.27 -20.60 -6.29
C GLN A 1 -9.68 -21.08 -7.63
N GLN A 2 -10.38 -20.96 -8.78
CA GLN A 2 -9.88 -21.41 -10.09
C GLN A 2 -8.55 -20.78 -10.49
N VAL A 3 -8.37 -19.48 -10.30
CA VAL A 3 -7.10 -18.78 -10.60
C VAL A 3 -5.96 -19.27 -9.70
N VAL A 4 -6.25 -19.47 -8.41
CA VAL A 4 -5.26 -20.01 -7.47
C VAL A 4 -4.81 -21.40 -7.90
N ASP A 5 -5.73 -22.26 -8.34
CA ASP A 5 -5.41 -23.62 -8.80
C ASP A 5 -4.65 -23.63 -10.16
N ILE A 6 -4.81 -22.58 -10.97
CA ILE A 6 -4.03 -22.39 -12.21
C ILE A 6 -2.58 -21.98 -11.90
N LEU A 7 -2.39 -20.96 -11.06
CA LEU A 7 -1.06 -20.42 -10.74
C LEU A 7 -0.31 -21.30 -9.73
N PHE A 8 -1.04 -21.91 -8.79
CA PHE A 8 -0.52 -22.71 -7.68
C PHE A 8 -1.20 -24.09 -7.64
N PRO A 9 -0.92 -24.99 -8.60
CA PRO A 9 -1.59 -26.28 -8.69
C PRO A 9 -1.28 -27.16 -7.47
N ARG A 10 -2.32 -27.83 -6.95
CA ARG A 10 -2.21 -28.79 -5.82
C ARG A 10 -1.93 -30.21 -6.29
N THR A 11 -2.30 -30.53 -7.52
CA THR A 11 -2.24 -31.89 -8.08
C THR A 11 -1.50 -31.93 -9.40
N ALA A 12 -0.94 -33.09 -9.75
CA ALA A 12 -0.29 -33.29 -11.04
C ALA A 12 -1.26 -33.05 -12.24
N SER A 13 -2.55 -33.33 -12.07
CA SER A 13 -3.57 -33.06 -13.09
C SER A 13 -3.76 -31.55 -13.31
N GLN A 14 -3.85 -30.75 -12.22
CA GLN A 14 -3.93 -29.30 -12.30
C GLN A 14 -2.66 -28.71 -12.94
N ALA A 15 -1.47 -29.20 -12.57
CA ALA A 15 -0.21 -28.77 -13.14
C ALA A 15 -0.14 -29.01 -14.66
N LYS A 16 -0.59 -30.20 -15.12
CA LYS A 16 -0.67 -30.51 -16.57
C LYS A 16 -1.65 -29.60 -17.29
N MET A 17 -2.80 -29.29 -16.69
CA MET A 17 -3.80 -28.39 -17.26
C MET A 17 -3.25 -26.96 -17.38
N SER A 18 -2.56 -26.46 -16.36
CA SER A 18 -1.93 -25.14 -16.39
C SER A 18 -0.81 -25.07 -17.42
N ALA A 19 0.05 -26.08 -17.48
CA ALA A 19 1.11 -26.18 -18.50
C ALA A 19 0.54 -26.22 -19.93
N PHE A 20 -0.57 -26.94 -20.14
CA PHE A 20 -1.26 -26.97 -21.44
C PHE A 20 -1.77 -25.60 -21.87
N ARG A 21 -2.12 -24.73 -20.89
CA ARG A 21 -2.51 -23.34 -21.14
C ARG A 21 -1.31 -22.37 -21.29
N GLY A 22 -0.08 -22.88 -21.23
CA GLY A 22 1.13 -22.05 -21.29
C GLY A 22 1.38 -21.22 -20.03
N GLU A 23 0.77 -21.57 -18.91
CA GLU A 23 0.91 -20.85 -17.65
C GLU A 23 2.19 -21.23 -16.91
N SER A 24 2.87 -20.24 -16.34
CA SER A 24 3.96 -20.48 -15.39
C SER A 24 3.40 -20.99 -14.08
N LEU A 25 4.06 -21.96 -13.47
CA LEU A 25 3.67 -22.57 -12.20
C LEU A 25 4.51 -22.02 -11.06
N TYR A 26 3.86 -21.76 -9.94
CA TYR A 26 4.49 -21.20 -8.73
C TYR A 26 4.31 -22.14 -7.55
N ASP A 27 5.28 -22.10 -6.63
CA ASP A 27 5.21 -22.85 -5.39
C ASP A 27 4.21 -22.20 -4.44
N ARG A 28 3.14 -22.94 -4.14
CA ARG A 28 2.10 -22.49 -3.20
C ARG A 28 2.64 -22.17 -1.81
N LYS A 29 3.70 -22.84 -1.37
CA LYS A 29 4.33 -22.58 -0.08
C LYS A 29 4.97 -21.20 -0.01
N LYS A 30 5.24 -20.58 -1.15
CA LYS A 30 5.81 -19.24 -1.25
C LYS A 30 4.76 -18.14 -1.44
N ALA A 31 3.48 -18.48 -1.58
CA ALA A 31 2.42 -17.50 -1.77
C ALA A 31 2.18 -16.70 -0.49
N ILE A 32 2.24 -15.38 -0.61
CA ILE A 32 1.96 -14.40 0.45
C ILE A 32 0.78 -13.55 0.05
N LEU A 33 -0.11 -13.27 1.01
CA LEU A 33 -1.28 -12.42 0.85
C LEU A 33 -1.03 -11.07 1.52
N GLU A 34 -1.43 -10.01 0.85
CA GLU A 34 -1.47 -8.64 1.37
C GLU A 34 -0.14 -8.15 1.99
N PRO A 35 1.05 -8.52 1.45
CA PRO A 35 2.31 -7.99 1.95
C PRO A 35 2.42 -6.49 1.70
N SER A 36 2.97 -5.78 2.68
CA SER A 36 3.20 -4.33 2.59
C SER A 36 4.67 -4.03 2.30
N PHE A 37 4.91 -2.88 1.67
CA PHE A 37 6.24 -2.40 1.31
C PHE A 37 6.37 -0.91 1.55
N VAL A 38 7.56 -0.49 1.94
CA VAL A 38 7.99 0.91 1.98
C VAL A 38 9.16 1.05 1.02
N CYS A 39 9.04 1.97 0.06
CA CYS A 39 10.09 2.26 -0.92
C CYS A 39 10.50 3.73 -0.86
N GLU A 40 11.60 4.00 -0.16
CA GLU A 40 12.17 5.34 -0.03
C GLU A 40 12.56 5.92 -1.40
N ALA A 41 13.20 5.12 -2.25
CA ALA A 41 13.69 5.57 -3.56
C ALA A 41 12.57 6.10 -4.47
N LEU A 42 11.38 5.54 -4.38
CA LEU A 42 10.20 6.01 -5.13
C LEU A 42 9.29 6.91 -4.30
N GLY A 43 9.50 7.03 -2.98
CA GLY A 43 8.61 7.74 -2.06
C GLY A 43 7.20 7.16 -2.07
N ILE A 44 7.07 5.86 -2.11
CA ILE A 44 5.81 5.12 -2.21
C ILE A 44 5.79 4.04 -1.15
N GLN A 45 4.64 3.85 -0.54
CA GLN A 45 4.31 2.67 0.24
C GLN A 45 3.08 2.00 -0.38
N GLY A 46 2.97 0.69 -0.24
CA GLY A 46 1.85 -0.03 -0.83
C GLY A 46 1.67 -1.42 -0.26
N ARG A 47 0.51 -1.99 -0.52
CA ARG A 47 0.13 -3.34 -0.16
C ARG A 47 -0.32 -4.08 -1.42
N VAL A 48 0.32 -5.19 -1.69
CA VAL A 48 0.08 -6.03 -2.85
C VAL A 48 -0.92 -7.12 -2.49
N ASP A 49 -1.88 -7.45 -3.36
CA ASP A 49 -2.88 -8.47 -3.04
C ASP A 49 -2.29 -9.88 -2.90
N LEU A 50 -1.41 -10.26 -3.82
CA LEU A 50 -0.77 -11.58 -3.82
C LEU A 50 0.60 -11.53 -4.48
N MET A 51 1.60 -12.12 -3.85
CA MET A 51 2.90 -12.37 -4.46
C MET A 51 3.54 -13.67 -3.95
N THR A 52 4.71 -14.00 -4.48
CA THR A 52 5.56 -15.07 -3.94
C THR A 52 6.76 -14.51 -3.20
N THR A 53 7.21 -15.18 -2.10
CA THR A 53 8.36 -14.74 -1.28
C THR A 53 9.65 -14.61 -2.07
N ASP A 54 9.79 -15.32 -3.19
CA ASP A 54 10.93 -15.22 -4.12
C ASP A 54 10.76 -14.15 -5.19
N CYS A 55 9.70 -13.34 -5.10
CA CYS A 55 9.36 -12.25 -6.02
C CYS A 55 9.22 -12.69 -7.49
N LYS A 56 8.85 -13.94 -7.77
CA LYS A 56 8.66 -14.42 -9.15
C LYS A 56 7.28 -14.09 -9.71
N LEU A 57 6.29 -13.90 -8.84
CA LEU A 57 4.92 -13.58 -9.19
C LEU A 57 4.43 -12.40 -8.37
N LEU A 58 3.73 -11.48 -9.04
CA LEU A 58 2.98 -10.37 -8.46
C LEU A 58 1.60 -10.34 -9.12
N VAL A 59 0.55 -10.38 -8.31
CA VAL A 59 -0.84 -10.34 -8.78
C VAL A 59 -1.58 -9.22 -8.05
N GLU A 60 -2.20 -8.36 -8.81
CA GLU A 60 -3.15 -7.36 -8.32
C GLU A 60 -4.56 -7.77 -8.72
N GLN A 61 -5.50 -7.80 -7.76
CA GLN A 61 -6.86 -8.27 -7.96
C GLN A 61 -7.86 -7.11 -7.99
N LYS A 62 -8.78 -7.15 -8.93
CA LYS A 62 -9.89 -6.21 -9.05
C LYS A 62 -11.22 -6.96 -9.09
N SER A 63 -12.16 -6.58 -8.23
CA SER A 63 -13.50 -7.18 -8.17
C SER A 63 -14.51 -6.46 -9.07
N GLY A 64 -14.18 -5.27 -9.57
CA GLY A 64 -15.05 -4.42 -10.37
C GLY A 64 -15.25 -4.89 -11.81
N ARG A 65 -16.13 -4.17 -12.50
CA ARG A 65 -16.34 -4.34 -13.95
C ARG A 65 -15.15 -3.80 -14.74
N ASN A 66 -14.88 -4.43 -15.85
CA ASN A 66 -13.94 -3.96 -16.86
C ASN A 66 -14.64 -3.92 -18.21
N MET A 67 -14.95 -2.71 -18.67
CA MET A 67 -15.69 -2.52 -19.93
C MET A 67 -14.90 -3.01 -21.15
N ASN A 68 -13.58 -2.95 -21.11
CA ASN A 68 -12.74 -3.43 -22.21
C ASN A 68 -12.89 -4.95 -22.39
N ILE A 69 -13.00 -5.70 -21.30
CA ILE A 69 -13.29 -7.15 -21.36
C ILE A 69 -14.72 -7.37 -21.89
N GLU A 70 -15.69 -6.65 -21.37
CA GLU A 70 -17.11 -6.83 -21.72
C GLU A 70 -17.41 -6.49 -23.18
N THR A 71 -16.71 -5.51 -23.74
CA THR A 71 -16.87 -5.06 -25.13
C THR A 71 -15.85 -5.66 -26.10
N HIS A 72 -14.93 -6.47 -25.60
CA HIS A 72 -13.79 -7.00 -26.36
C HIS A 72 -12.96 -5.91 -27.05
N GLN A 73 -12.87 -4.71 -26.43
CA GLN A 73 -12.09 -3.60 -26.94
C GLN A 73 -10.70 -3.60 -26.30
N VAL A 74 -9.71 -3.86 -27.12
CA VAL A 74 -8.29 -3.79 -26.71
C VAL A 74 -7.87 -2.32 -26.65
N ASP A 75 -7.20 -1.93 -25.55
CA ASP A 75 -6.56 -0.62 -25.49
C ASP A 75 -5.48 -0.51 -26.55
N PRO A 76 -5.51 0.53 -27.41
CA PRO A 76 -4.55 0.68 -28.51
C PRO A 76 -3.10 0.83 -28.06
N SER A 77 -2.86 1.38 -26.86
CA SER A 77 -1.53 1.65 -26.32
C SER A 77 -0.88 0.39 -25.76
N TYR A 78 -1.67 -0.50 -25.16
CA TYR A 78 -1.17 -1.67 -24.43
C TYR A 78 -1.49 -2.98 -25.12
N HIS A 79 -2.31 -2.97 -26.18
CA HIS A 79 -2.80 -4.16 -26.88
C HIS A 79 -3.41 -5.22 -25.94
N SER A 80 -4.12 -4.77 -24.92
CA SER A 80 -4.70 -5.61 -23.87
C SER A 80 -5.97 -4.98 -23.30
N TYR A 81 -6.69 -5.73 -22.44
CA TYR A 81 -7.96 -5.29 -21.85
C TYR A 81 -7.83 -4.58 -20.50
N GLN A 82 -6.62 -4.43 -19.95
CA GLN A 82 -6.45 -3.78 -18.66
C GLN A 82 -6.89 -2.31 -18.68
N LEU A 83 -7.52 -1.88 -17.59
CA LEU A 83 -7.78 -0.46 -17.37
C LEU A 83 -6.51 0.23 -16.87
N GLU A 84 -6.19 1.39 -17.43
CA GLU A 84 -4.96 2.12 -17.13
C GLU A 84 -4.72 2.38 -15.64
N PRO A 85 -5.70 2.83 -14.83
CA PRO A 85 -5.47 3.05 -13.39
C PRO A 85 -5.04 1.77 -12.64
N HIS A 86 -5.59 0.62 -13.01
CA HIS A 86 -5.21 -0.67 -12.41
C HIS A 86 -3.83 -1.12 -12.88
N TYR A 87 -3.50 -0.81 -14.12
CA TYR A 87 -2.19 -1.09 -14.67
C TYR A 87 -1.10 -0.23 -14.04
N VAL A 88 -1.34 1.07 -13.87
CA VAL A 88 -0.45 2.00 -13.16
C VAL A 88 -0.17 1.50 -11.74
N GLN A 89 -1.19 1.09 -10.99
CA GLN A 89 -1.01 0.56 -9.65
C GLN A 89 -0.07 -0.66 -9.64
N LEU A 90 -0.28 -1.60 -10.54
CA LEU A 90 0.56 -2.79 -10.67
C LEU A 90 2.00 -2.44 -11.05
N LEU A 91 2.20 -1.48 -11.96
CA LEU A 91 3.53 -1.00 -12.37
C LEU A 91 4.27 -0.32 -11.21
N LEU A 92 3.56 0.44 -10.38
CA LEU A 92 4.13 1.05 -9.17
C LEU A 92 4.59 -0.02 -8.17
N TYR A 93 3.80 -1.05 -7.92
CA TYR A 93 4.22 -2.17 -7.08
C TYR A 93 5.41 -2.93 -7.65
N TYR A 94 5.42 -3.16 -8.96
CA TYR A 94 6.56 -3.75 -9.63
C TYR A 94 7.83 -2.90 -9.45
N GLY A 95 7.72 -1.58 -9.62
CA GLY A 95 8.81 -0.63 -9.38
C GLY A 95 9.32 -0.68 -7.93
N VAL A 96 8.43 -0.77 -6.94
CA VAL A 96 8.78 -0.94 -5.53
C VAL A 96 9.62 -2.21 -5.32
N LEU A 97 9.19 -3.34 -5.88
CA LEU A 97 9.94 -4.61 -5.76
C LEU A 97 11.31 -4.53 -6.44
N GLN A 98 11.39 -3.90 -7.63
CA GLN A 98 12.67 -3.71 -8.32
C GLN A 98 13.66 -2.89 -7.49
N HIS A 99 13.22 -1.79 -6.90
CA HIS A 99 14.08 -0.91 -6.10
C HIS A 99 14.49 -1.55 -4.77
N ASN A 100 13.53 -2.11 -4.04
CA ASN A 100 13.78 -2.68 -2.73
C ASN A 100 14.66 -3.94 -2.78
N PHE A 101 14.40 -4.82 -3.75
CA PHE A 101 15.08 -6.12 -3.85
C PHE A 101 16.09 -6.20 -4.97
N LYS A 102 16.35 -5.09 -5.68
CA LYS A 102 17.32 -5.00 -6.80
C LYS A 102 17.08 -6.07 -7.87
N LEU A 103 15.81 -6.29 -8.22
CA LEU A 103 15.42 -7.32 -9.19
C LEU A 103 15.68 -6.85 -10.64
N SER A 104 16.11 -7.77 -11.49
CA SER A 104 16.16 -7.55 -12.94
C SER A 104 14.77 -7.59 -13.57
N ASN A 105 14.60 -6.91 -14.70
CA ASN A 105 13.29 -6.74 -15.37
C ASN A 105 12.58 -8.04 -15.74
N ASP A 106 13.30 -9.13 -15.93
CA ASP A 106 12.73 -10.40 -16.41
C ASP A 106 12.37 -11.36 -15.26
N ARG A 107 12.54 -10.94 -14.01
CA ARG A 107 12.46 -11.85 -12.86
C ARG A 107 11.06 -11.98 -12.31
N VAL A 108 10.21 -10.97 -12.47
CA VAL A 108 8.87 -10.90 -11.89
C VAL A 108 7.82 -11.04 -12.98
N ASN A 109 6.96 -12.03 -12.86
CA ASN A 109 5.77 -12.13 -13.68
C ASN A 109 4.66 -11.30 -13.03
N ILE A 110 4.20 -10.26 -13.73
CA ILE A 110 3.16 -9.36 -13.23
C ILE A 110 1.83 -9.65 -13.88
N ARG A 111 0.77 -9.72 -13.06
CA ARG A 111 -0.57 -10.10 -13.50
C ARG A 111 -1.64 -9.20 -12.90
N LEU A 112 -2.65 -8.90 -13.70
CA LEU A 112 -3.92 -8.32 -13.26
C LEU A 112 -4.99 -9.41 -13.25
N LEU A 113 -5.72 -9.49 -12.14
CA LEU A 113 -6.84 -10.40 -12.00
C LEU A 113 -8.14 -9.62 -11.85
N TYR A 114 -9.01 -9.67 -12.85
CA TYR A 114 -10.38 -9.22 -12.73
C TYR A 114 -11.26 -10.40 -12.30
N SER A 115 -11.49 -10.51 -11.00
CA SER A 115 -12.11 -11.69 -10.37
C SER A 115 -13.58 -11.92 -10.74
N LYS A 116 -14.23 -10.94 -11.35
CA LYS A 116 -15.58 -11.04 -11.87
C LYS A 116 -15.69 -11.96 -13.10
N TYR A 117 -14.62 -12.10 -13.86
CA TYR A 117 -14.61 -12.82 -15.13
C TYR A 117 -13.99 -14.21 -14.99
N GLN A 118 -14.22 -15.07 -15.97
CA GLN A 118 -13.56 -16.37 -16.03
C GLN A 118 -12.05 -16.19 -16.16
N PRO A 119 -11.22 -17.12 -15.67
CA PRO A 119 -9.77 -16.98 -15.70
C PRO A 119 -9.17 -16.70 -17.09
N GLN A 120 -9.80 -17.19 -18.16
CA GLN A 120 -9.35 -16.97 -19.53
C GLN A 120 -9.40 -15.49 -19.93
N ASP A 121 -10.37 -14.75 -19.42
CA ASP A 121 -10.60 -13.34 -19.72
C ASP A 121 -10.09 -12.44 -18.60
N GLY A 122 -10.19 -12.89 -17.36
CA GLY A 122 -9.92 -12.10 -16.17
C GLY A 122 -8.48 -12.13 -15.67
N LEU A 123 -7.71 -13.22 -15.92
CA LEU A 123 -6.31 -13.32 -15.51
C LEU A 123 -5.38 -12.90 -16.65
N MET A 124 -4.90 -11.67 -16.60
CA MET A 124 -4.04 -11.11 -17.64
C MET A 124 -2.58 -11.14 -17.25
N VAL A 125 -1.73 -11.56 -18.19
CA VAL A 125 -0.28 -11.29 -18.13
C VAL A 125 -0.07 -9.89 -18.67
N VAL A 126 0.62 -9.05 -17.93
CA VAL A 126 0.93 -7.68 -18.37
C VAL A 126 2.44 -7.48 -18.42
N ALA A 127 2.89 -6.75 -19.43
CA ALA A 127 4.29 -6.41 -19.59
C ALA A 127 4.63 -5.14 -18.79
N TYR A 128 5.91 -4.96 -18.45
CA TYR A 128 6.37 -3.70 -17.90
C TYR A 128 6.40 -2.61 -18.98
N TYR A 129 5.67 -1.52 -18.73
CA TYR A 129 5.64 -0.38 -19.64
C TYR A 129 6.30 0.83 -18.99
N ARG A 130 7.57 1.03 -19.31
CA ARG A 130 8.44 2.03 -18.68
C ARG A 130 7.87 3.45 -18.77
N LYS A 131 7.32 3.83 -19.92
CA LYS A 131 6.80 5.19 -20.13
C LYS A 131 5.65 5.49 -19.15
N LEU A 132 4.68 4.60 -19.06
CA LEU A 132 3.55 4.76 -18.14
C LEU A 132 4.00 4.79 -16.67
N PHE A 133 4.98 3.96 -16.30
CA PHE A 133 5.58 4.01 -14.98
C PHE A 133 6.23 5.36 -14.68
N GLN A 134 6.99 5.92 -15.64
CA GLN A 134 7.62 7.22 -15.50
C GLN A 134 6.58 8.35 -15.36
N GLU A 135 5.54 8.34 -16.17
CA GLU A 135 4.42 9.29 -16.09
C GLU A 135 3.71 9.21 -14.73
N ALA A 136 3.53 8.01 -14.18
CA ALA A 136 2.96 7.82 -12.85
C ALA A 136 3.85 8.41 -11.74
N ILE A 137 5.18 8.27 -11.83
CA ILE A 137 6.13 8.87 -10.89
C ILE A 137 6.15 10.40 -11.03
N GLU A 138 6.10 10.92 -12.23
CA GLU A 138 5.98 12.37 -12.47
C GLU A 138 4.70 12.93 -11.85
N TYR A 139 3.58 12.28 -12.08
CA TYR A 139 2.30 12.67 -11.47
C TYR A 139 2.37 12.65 -9.94
N ARG A 140 2.96 11.61 -9.34
CA ARG A 140 3.20 11.56 -7.90
C ARG A 140 4.06 12.75 -7.43
N ASN A 141 5.10 13.12 -8.17
CA ASN A 141 5.93 14.27 -7.83
C ASN A 141 5.14 15.58 -7.84
N GLN A 142 4.26 15.75 -8.83
CA GLN A 142 3.36 16.92 -8.91
C GLN A 142 2.41 17.00 -7.72
N LEU A 143 1.81 15.87 -7.31
CA LEU A 143 0.95 15.82 -6.12
C LEU A 143 1.70 16.17 -4.83
N VAL A 144 2.93 15.68 -4.68
CA VAL A 144 3.76 16.01 -3.53
C VAL A 144 4.14 17.48 -3.53
N ALA A 145 4.55 18.04 -4.68
CA ALA A 145 4.87 19.46 -4.81
C ALA A 145 3.67 20.35 -4.46
N ALA A 146 2.48 20.04 -4.99
CA ALA A 146 1.25 20.76 -4.66
C ALA A 146 0.90 20.66 -3.16
N SER A 147 1.13 19.52 -2.52
CA SER A 147 0.94 19.37 -1.08
C SER A 147 1.87 20.26 -0.26
N PHE A 148 3.14 20.38 -0.67
CA PHE A 148 4.10 21.29 -0.06
C PHE A 148 3.74 22.76 -0.28
N GLU A 149 3.29 23.11 -1.47
CA GLU A 149 2.83 24.45 -1.81
C GLU A 149 1.64 24.87 -0.93
N ILE A 150 0.59 24.05 -0.84
CA ILE A 150 -0.55 24.32 0.03
C ILE A 150 -0.12 24.43 1.49
N ALA A 151 0.76 23.54 1.96
CA ALA A 151 1.24 23.59 3.34
C ALA A 151 2.02 24.89 3.63
N LYS A 152 2.73 25.44 2.66
CA LYS A 152 3.51 26.67 2.77
C LYS A 152 2.64 27.92 2.61
N GLU A 153 1.90 28.01 1.50
CA GLU A 153 1.21 29.25 1.08
C GLU A 153 -0.25 29.31 1.62
N GLY A 154 -0.87 28.17 1.95
CA GLY A 154 -2.28 28.08 2.35
C GLY A 154 -3.18 27.54 1.25
N PHE A 155 -4.43 27.23 1.60
CA PHE A 155 -5.40 26.61 0.70
C PHE A 155 -6.19 27.63 -0.15
N GLU A 156 -6.12 28.92 0.17
CA GLU A 156 -6.90 29.99 -0.47
C GLU A 156 -6.66 30.06 -1.99
N HIS A 157 -5.41 29.94 -2.42
CA HIS A 157 -5.08 29.93 -3.84
C HIS A 157 -5.69 28.74 -4.57
N THR A 158 -5.57 27.54 -3.98
CA THR A 158 -6.13 26.30 -4.52
C THR A 158 -7.64 26.37 -4.62
N LEU A 159 -8.32 26.96 -3.63
CA LEU A 159 -9.78 27.12 -3.64
C LEU A 159 -10.26 27.91 -4.85
N ASN A 160 -9.58 29.01 -5.20
CA ASN A 160 -9.93 29.85 -6.34
C ASN A 160 -9.82 29.13 -7.68
N GLU A 161 -8.92 28.15 -7.80
CA GLU A 161 -8.74 27.33 -8.99
C GLU A 161 -9.69 26.10 -9.04
N PHE A 162 -10.40 25.82 -7.96
CA PHE A 162 -11.19 24.60 -7.80
C PHE A 162 -12.53 24.69 -8.53
N THR A 163 -12.52 24.50 -9.85
CA THR A 163 -13.69 24.61 -10.74
C THR A 163 -13.99 23.25 -11.41
N PRO A 164 -15.23 23.02 -11.88
CA PRO A 164 -15.57 21.81 -12.63
C PRO A 164 -14.68 21.58 -13.85
N ASP A 165 -14.26 22.64 -14.53
CA ASP A 165 -13.45 22.53 -15.75
C ASP A 165 -12.00 22.14 -15.41
N VAL A 166 -11.43 22.64 -14.32
CA VAL A 166 -10.11 22.25 -13.81
C VAL A 166 -10.12 20.79 -13.32
N LEU A 167 -11.20 20.38 -12.64
CA LEU A 167 -11.37 19.00 -12.16
C LEU A 167 -11.65 17.98 -13.26
N ASN A 168 -11.97 18.42 -14.48
CA ASN A 168 -12.15 17.57 -15.64
C ASN A 168 -10.81 17.11 -16.24
N VAL A 169 -9.98 16.46 -15.41
CA VAL A 169 -8.62 16.03 -15.79
C VAL A 169 -8.62 15.08 -17.00
N ALA A 170 -9.66 14.25 -17.13
CA ALA A 170 -9.83 13.34 -18.27
C ALA A 170 -10.17 14.04 -19.59
N GLY A 171 -10.41 15.36 -19.55
CA GLY A 171 -10.78 16.14 -20.75
C GLY A 171 -12.08 15.67 -21.40
N ALA A 172 -13.02 15.15 -20.60
CA ALA A 172 -14.33 14.77 -21.11
C ALA A 172 -15.00 15.96 -21.78
N GLN A 173 -15.60 15.75 -22.95
CA GLN A 173 -16.15 16.83 -23.77
C GLN A 173 -17.63 16.63 -24.07
N ASP A 174 -18.25 17.70 -24.61
CA ASP A 174 -19.58 17.73 -25.19
C ASP A 174 -20.70 17.23 -24.27
N PHE A 175 -21.55 16.37 -24.83
CA PHE A 175 -22.76 15.91 -24.17
C PHE A 175 -22.50 15.17 -22.86
N PHE A 176 -21.49 14.31 -22.82
CA PHE A 176 -21.17 13.54 -21.60
C PHE A 176 -20.70 14.45 -20.47
N TYR A 177 -19.78 15.37 -20.76
CA TYR A 177 -19.29 16.34 -19.77
C TYR A 177 -20.44 17.21 -19.25
N ASN A 178 -21.16 17.90 -20.14
CA ASN A 178 -22.16 18.86 -19.73
C ASN A 178 -23.37 18.22 -19.03
N LYS A 179 -23.77 17.01 -19.44
CA LYS A 179 -24.98 16.37 -18.92
C LYS A 179 -24.72 15.55 -17.65
N TYR A 180 -23.56 14.94 -17.51
CA TYR A 180 -23.30 13.99 -16.42
C TYR A 180 -22.15 14.40 -15.51
N LEU A 181 -21.00 14.77 -16.04
CA LEU A 181 -19.80 15.01 -15.23
C LEU A 181 -19.78 16.40 -14.59
N LYS A 182 -20.04 17.45 -15.37
CA LYS A 182 -20.02 18.84 -14.89
C LYS A 182 -21.00 19.09 -13.72
N PRO A 183 -22.26 18.58 -13.73
CA PRO A 183 -23.14 18.75 -12.57
C PRO A 183 -22.64 18.03 -11.32
N GLN A 184 -21.97 16.90 -11.45
CA GLN A 184 -21.38 16.19 -10.31
C GLN A 184 -20.19 16.94 -9.73
N LEU A 185 -19.33 17.49 -10.58
CA LEU A 185 -18.20 18.32 -10.15
C LEU A 185 -18.68 19.63 -9.55
N ALA A 186 -19.68 20.29 -10.17
CA ALA A 186 -20.29 21.50 -9.65
C ALA A 186 -20.92 21.31 -8.27
N ALA A 187 -21.54 20.16 -8.00
CA ALA A 187 -22.07 19.84 -6.68
C ALA A 187 -21.00 19.82 -5.57
N ILE A 188 -19.73 19.66 -5.94
CA ILE A 188 -18.59 19.72 -5.00
C ILE A 188 -18.00 21.14 -4.94
N THR A 189 -17.87 21.82 -6.08
CA THR A 189 -17.18 23.11 -6.17
C THR A 189 -18.07 24.31 -5.86
N ASP A 190 -19.33 24.30 -6.30
CA ASP A 190 -20.23 25.45 -6.13
C ASP A 190 -20.48 25.83 -4.66
N PRO A 191 -20.68 24.89 -3.71
CA PRO A 191 -20.79 25.22 -2.29
C PRO A 191 -19.55 25.94 -1.77
N LEU A 192 -18.35 25.55 -2.21
CA LEU A 192 -17.10 26.17 -1.80
C LEU A 192 -16.99 27.64 -2.24
N HIS A 193 -17.48 27.95 -3.44
CA HIS A 193 -17.49 29.33 -3.98
C HIS A 193 -18.69 30.15 -3.50
N ALA A 194 -19.66 29.55 -2.81
CA ALA A 194 -20.81 30.24 -2.21
C ALA A 194 -20.62 30.63 -0.75
N LEU A 195 -19.47 30.33 -0.16
CA LEU A 195 -19.14 30.62 1.25
C LEU A 195 -19.12 32.13 1.51
N SER A 196 -19.59 32.54 2.69
CA SER A 196 -19.33 33.88 3.20
C SER A 196 -17.84 34.07 3.49
N PRO A 197 -17.32 35.32 3.53
CA PRO A 197 -15.90 35.55 3.80
C PRO A 197 -15.35 34.91 5.08
N LEU A 198 -16.20 34.81 6.11
CA LEU A 198 -15.82 34.15 7.37
C LEU A 198 -15.74 32.61 7.22
N GLU A 199 -16.71 32.01 6.55
CA GLU A 199 -16.72 30.59 6.30
C GLU A 199 -15.57 30.17 5.38
N GLU A 200 -15.29 30.92 4.33
CA GLU A 200 -14.15 30.71 3.45
C GLU A 200 -12.82 30.77 4.21
N ALA A 201 -12.62 31.82 5.00
CA ALA A 201 -11.41 31.97 5.82
C ALA A 201 -11.25 30.81 6.82
N TYR A 202 -12.34 30.37 7.43
CA TYR A 202 -12.34 29.22 8.35
C TYR A 202 -11.99 27.93 7.60
N PHE A 203 -12.67 27.66 6.49
CA PHE A 203 -12.46 26.46 5.70
C PHE A 203 -11.02 26.36 5.18
N CYS A 204 -10.49 27.43 4.57
CA CYS A 204 -9.12 27.45 4.05
C CYS A 204 -8.09 27.27 5.16
N ARG A 205 -8.29 27.92 6.31
CA ARG A 205 -7.40 27.76 7.46
C ARG A 205 -7.39 26.33 8.01
N MET A 206 -8.55 25.71 8.12
CA MET A 206 -8.66 24.34 8.62
C MET A 206 -8.11 23.32 7.61
N MET A 207 -8.34 23.52 6.31
CA MET A 207 -7.75 22.69 5.26
C MET A 207 -6.21 22.79 5.28
N THR A 208 -5.68 23.99 5.36
CA THR A 208 -4.22 24.22 5.49
C THR A 208 -3.66 23.53 6.73
N PHE A 209 -4.35 23.64 7.86
CA PHE A 209 -3.96 22.96 9.10
C PHE A 209 -3.92 21.42 8.91
N VAL A 210 -5.00 20.82 8.41
CA VAL A 210 -5.07 19.37 8.20
C VAL A 210 -3.97 18.87 7.27
N LEU A 211 -3.67 19.61 6.18
CA LEU A 211 -2.63 19.23 5.24
C LEU A 211 -1.22 19.40 5.82
N ARG A 212 -0.99 20.43 6.63
CA ARG A 212 0.27 20.60 7.38
C ARG A 212 0.50 19.47 8.37
N GLU A 213 -0.51 19.11 9.15
CA GLU A 213 -0.43 17.98 10.09
C GLU A 213 -0.14 16.68 9.36
N GLN A 214 -0.78 16.45 8.22
CA GLN A 214 -0.49 15.28 7.38
C GLN A 214 0.95 15.26 6.90
N MET A 215 1.47 16.38 6.47
CA MET A 215 2.86 16.48 6.03
C MET A 215 3.84 16.24 7.17
N ILE A 216 3.62 16.85 8.33
CA ILE A 216 4.47 16.65 9.51
C ILE A 216 4.45 15.17 9.93
N SER A 217 3.29 14.53 9.91
CA SER A 217 3.19 13.11 10.24
C SER A 217 3.93 12.19 9.25
N LYS A 218 4.12 12.63 8.00
CA LYS A 218 4.84 11.86 6.96
C LYS A 218 6.33 12.12 6.94
N VAL A 219 6.74 13.38 6.98
CA VAL A 219 8.15 13.77 6.78
C VAL A 219 8.87 14.25 8.05
N GLY A 220 8.15 14.41 9.15
CA GLY A 220 8.67 14.93 10.41
C GLY A 220 8.67 16.47 10.48
N ALA A 221 8.79 16.99 11.70
CA ALA A 221 9.04 18.41 11.96
C ALA A 221 10.53 18.70 11.91
N GLN A 222 10.90 19.94 11.53
CA GLN A 222 12.31 20.35 11.46
C GLN A 222 13.06 20.29 12.81
N GLU A 223 12.35 20.24 13.93
CA GLU A 223 12.91 20.29 15.29
C GLU A 223 12.77 18.96 16.08
N GLY A 224 12.69 17.81 15.41
CA GLY A 224 13.06 16.51 15.97
C GLY A 224 12.25 15.94 17.15
N THR A 225 11.07 16.46 17.48
CA THR A 225 10.30 15.99 18.66
C THR A 225 9.16 15.03 18.35
N ASN A 226 8.75 14.91 17.10
CA ASN A 226 7.63 14.05 16.71
C ASN A 226 8.09 12.91 15.80
N THR A 227 7.72 11.69 16.14
CA THR A 227 7.90 10.52 15.27
C THR A 227 7.07 10.68 14.00
N SER A 228 7.71 10.46 12.85
CA SER A 228 7.09 10.53 11.53
C SER A 228 7.12 9.19 10.82
N SER A 229 6.32 9.05 9.77
CA SER A 229 6.38 7.84 8.94
C SER A 229 7.75 7.65 8.30
N SER A 230 8.48 8.74 8.02
CA SER A 230 9.82 8.68 7.44
C SER A 230 10.87 8.09 8.38
N ASP A 231 10.65 8.11 9.70
CA ASP A 231 11.56 7.53 10.70
C ASP A 231 11.77 6.03 10.50
N LEU A 232 10.80 5.35 9.87
CA LEU A 232 10.95 3.94 9.48
C LEU A 232 12.20 3.66 8.64
N TRP A 233 12.67 4.63 7.85
CA TRP A 233 13.85 4.46 6.99
C TRP A 233 14.94 5.52 7.19
N THR A 234 14.63 6.65 7.83
CA THR A 234 15.61 7.73 8.05
C THR A 234 16.28 7.65 9.41
N MET A 235 15.58 7.15 10.44
CA MET A 235 16.11 7.07 11.80
C MET A 235 17.09 5.89 11.91
N PRO A 236 18.34 6.12 12.40
CA PRO A 236 19.30 5.05 12.66
C PRO A 236 18.80 4.04 13.69
N LEU A 237 19.21 2.78 13.54
CA LEU A 237 18.78 1.70 14.44
C LEU A 237 19.06 2.00 15.93
N ALA A 238 20.21 2.60 16.24
CA ALA A 238 20.54 2.98 17.61
C ALA A 238 19.53 3.97 18.19
N GLU A 239 19.17 4.99 17.43
CA GLU A 239 18.17 5.99 17.85
C GLU A 239 16.77 5.39 17.98
N LYS A 240 16.38 4.45 17.08
CA LYS A 240 15.11 3.72 17.21
C LYS A 240 15.06 2.91 18.50
N LYS A 241 16.17 2.27 18.88
CA LYS A 241 16.27 1.50 20.12
C LYS A 241 16.22 2.41 21.35
N ASP A 242 16.94 3.52 21.34
CA ASP A 242 16.93 4.50 22.42
C ASP A 242 15.56 5.13 22.63
N ALA A 243 14.83 5.38 21.53
CA ALA A 243 13.47 5.88 21.56
C ALA A 243 12.41 4.80 21.90
N GLY A 244 12.79 3.53 21.97
CA GLY A 244 11.87 2.40 22.19
C GLY A 244 10.92 2.12 21.02
N ASN A 245 11.24 2.56 19.80
CA ASN A 245 10.39 2.50 18.61
C ASN A 245 10.59 1.24 17.79
N ILE A 246 11.43 0.32 18.20
CA ILE A 246 11.69 -0.95 17.53
C ILE A 246 11.98 -2.05 18.55
N TYR A 247 11.37 -3.21 18.35
CA TYR A 247 11.84 -4.46 18.94
C TYR A 247 12.68 -5.22 17.91
N THR A 248 13.81 -5.78 18.32
CA THR A 248 14.71 -6.56 17.45
C THR A 248 14.95 -7.95 18.01
N ASP A 249 15.48 -8.82 17.16
CA ASP A 249 15.89 -10.18 17.52
C ASP A 249 14.77 -11.04 18.12
N LEU A 250 13.52 -10.72 17.77
CA LEU A 250 12.37 -11.50 18.16
C LEU A 250 12.36 -12.85 17.44
N HIS A 251 11.87 -13.90 18.09
CA HIS A 251 11.71 -15.22 17.48
C HIS A 251 10.26 -15.69 17.58
N ILE A 252 9.71 -16.16 16.48
CA ILE A 252 8.36 -16.73 16.49
C ILE A 252 8.36 -18.04 17.26
N ILE A 253 7.48 -18.14 18.25
CA ILE A 253 7.27 -19.33 19.06
C ILE A 253 5.93 -20.00 18.79
N LYS A 254 4.94 -19.26 18.28
CA LYS A 254 3.60 -19.79 17.98
C LYS A 254 2.96 -19.08 16.80
N LYS A 255 2.18 -19.82 16.01
CA LYS A 255 1.40 -19.34 14.88
C LYS A 255 0.01 -19.94 14.96
N GLU A 256 -1.02 -19.10 15.01
CA GLU A 256 -2.40 -19.55 15.24
C GLU A 256 -3.36 -18.94 14.23
N GLN A 257 -4.53 -19.54 14.13
CA GLN A 257 -5.67 -19.05 13.37
C GLN A 257 -6.72 -18.59 14.37
N SER A 258 -7.12 -17.30 14.35
CA SER A 258 -8.12 -16.75 15.27
C SER A 258 -9.55 -17.20 14.90
N GLY A 259 -9.77 -17.67 13.67
CA GLY A 259 -11.07 -18.11 13.19
C GLY A 259 -11.01 -18.95 11.92
N GLU A 260 -12.12 -19.59 11.58
CA GLU A 260 -12.22 -20.36 10.35
C GLU A 260 -12.08 -19.45 9.10
N GLY A 261 -11.12 -19.77 8.25
CA GLY A 261 -10.91 -19.11 6.96
C GLY A 261 -9.95 -17.91 6.96
N ASN A 262 -9.53 -17.39 8.12
CA ASN A 262 -8.61 -16.25 8.19
C ASN A 262 -7.14 -16.61 7.93
N GLY A 263 -6.80 -17.90 7.94
CA GLY A 263 -5.40 -18.34 7.88
C GLY A 263 -4.66 -18.06 9.18
N TYR A 264 -3.33 -18.13 9.15
CA TYR A 264 -2.47 -17.84 10.31
C TYR A 264 -2.37 -16.33 10.47
N ASP A 265 -3.08 -15.79 11.42
CA ASP A 265 -3.24 -14.36 11.68
C ASP A 265 -2.74 -13.92 13.06
N THR A 266 -2.49 -14.86 13.98
CA THR A 266 -1.99 -14.56 15.32
C THR A 266 -0.59 -15.14 15.48
N ILE A 267 0.38 -14.25 15.67
CA ILE A 267 1.80 -14.58 15.75
C ILE A 267 2.32 -14.20 17.13
N THR A 268 2.79 -15.19 17.84
CA THR A 268 3.46 -15.00 19.15
C THR A 268 4.96 -15.05 18.99
N LEU A 269 5.64 -14.04 19.52
CA LEU A 269 7.09 -13.91 19.44
C LEU A 269 7.70 -13.82 20.85
N SER A 270 8.81 -14.54 21.07
CA SER A 270 9.65 -14.34 22.27
C SER A 270 10.45 -13.05 22.12
N VAL A 271 10.58 -12.32 23.23
CA VAL A 271 11.33 -11.07 23.32
C VAL A 271 12.63 -11.33 24.08
N PRO A 272 13.79 -11.33 23.42
CA PRO A 272 15.07 -11.39 24.11
C PRO A 272 15.38 -10.06 24.84
N ASP A 273 16.41 -10.04 25.65
CA ASP A 273 16.89 -8.81 26.29
C ASP A 273 17.21 -7.74 25.23
N GLN A 274 16.46 -6.64 25.29
CA GLN A 274 16.62 -5.49 24.37
C GLN A 274 17.65 -4.47 24.85
N GLY A 275 18.26 -4.69 26.03
CA GLY A 275 19.19 -3.79 26.64
C GLY A 275 18.66 -3.15 27.94
N LYS A 276 19.57 -2.77 28.84
CA LYS A 276 19.21 -2.30 30.21
C LYS A 276 18.37 -1.02 30.21
N ASP A 277 18.55 -0.16 29.21
CA ASP A 277 17.92 1.16 29.14
C ASP A 277 16.75 1.17 28.15
N PHE A 278 16.37 0.01 27.60
CA PHE A 278 15.28 -0.08 26.64
C PHE A 278 13.92 0.16 27.30
N LEU A 279 13.24 1.20 26.89
CA LEU A 279 11.89 1.55 27.31
C LEU A 279 10.95 1.49 26.09
N PRO A 280 10.16 0.44 25.92
CA PRO A 280 9.32 0.28 24.74
C PRO A 280 8.26 1.38 24.65
N ASN A 281 8.17 2.02 23.48
CA ASN A 281 7.13 3.01 23.14
C ASN A 281 5.99 2.36 22.34
N PHE A 282 5.53 1.21 22.80
CA PHE A 282 4.45 0.45 22.18
C PHE A 282 3.29 0.23 23.16
N ARG A 283 2.07 0.23 22.65
CA ARG A 283 0.85 -0.03 23.40
C ARG A 283 0.01 -1.10 22.75
N ILE A 284 -0.77 -1.81 23.53
CA ILE A 284 -1.81 -2.71 23.01
C ILE A 284 -2.77 -1.90 22.15
N GLY A 285 -3.04 -2.38 20.94
CA GLY A 285 -3.83 -1.69 19.92
C GLY A 285 -3.00 -0.90 18.90
N ASP A 286 -1.71 -0.71 19.12
CA ASP A 286 -0.85 -0.03 18.13
C ASP A 286 -0.74 -0.85 16.85
N MET A 287 -0.84 -0.15 15.74
CA MET A 287 -0.58 -0.71 14.42
C MET A 287 0.92 -0.87 14.22
N VAL A 288 1.34 -2.05 13.78
CA VAL A 288 2.75 -2.39 13.62
C VAL A 288 3.04 -3.08 12.29
N TYR A 289 4.30 -3.00 11.89
CA TYR A 289 4.89 -3.87 10.88
C TYR A 289 5.71 -4.96 11.56
N LEU A 290 5.39 -6.21 11.28
CA LEU A 290 6.17 -7.39 11.61
C LEU A 290 6.96 -7.81 10.37
N TYR A 291 8.27 -8.00 10.47
CA TYR A 291 9.10 -8.45 9.36
C TYR A 291 10.35 -9.18 9.82
N THR A 292 10.85 -10.06 8.95
CA THR A 292 12.08 -10.80 9.19
C THR A 292 13.27 -10.16 8.47
N TYR A 293 14.47 -10.42 8.98
CA TYR A 293 15.73 -10.00 8.36
C TYR A 293 16.77 -11.12 8.52
N LYS A 294 17.87 -11.04 7.78
CA LYS A 294 18.89 -12.08 7.81
C LYS A 294 19.76 -12.00 9.07
N LEU A 295 20.18 -13.16 9.53
CA LEU A 295 21.17 -13.25 10.61
C LEU A 295 22.40 -12.41 10.29
N LYS A 296 22.83 -11.58 11.25
CA LYS A 296 23.98 -10.65 11.15
C LYS A 296 23.75 -9.41 10.27
N GLU A 297 22.53 -9.21 9.75
CA GLU A 297 22.13 -7.95 9.14
C GLU A 297 21.31 -7.13 10.15
N GLU A 298 21.23 -5.82 9.96
CA GLU A 298 20.32 -4.96 10.73
C GLU A 298 18.91 -4.99 10.12
N PRO A 299 17.85 -4.88 10.93
CA PRO A 299 16.50 -4.73 10.45
C PRO A 299 16.35 -3.46 9.59
N ASP A 300 15.76 -3.59 8.41
CA ASP A 300 15.55 -2.50 7.47
C ASP A 300 14.25 -2.74 6.70
N VAL A 301 13.23 -1.92 6.95
CA VAL A 301 11.91 -2.02 6.30
C VAL A 301 11.97 -1.93 4.77
N ARG A 302 13.00 -1.28 4.21
CA ARG A 302 13.20 -1.15 2.76
C ARG A 302 13.63 -2.43 2.07
N LYS A 303 14.13 -3.40 2.84
CA LYS A 303 14.67 -4.68 2.35
C LYS A 303 13.81 -5.88 2.75
N ALA A 304 12.68 -5.62 3.39
CA ALA A 304 11.84 -6.64 3.98
C ALA A 304 10.44 -6.67 3.36
N ILE A 305 9.82 -7.82 3.45
CA ILE A 305 8.38 -8.01 3.25
C ILE A 305 7.71 -7.72 4.59
N LEU A 306 6.81 -6.74 4.63
CA LEU A 306 6.19 -6.26 5.85
C LEU A 306 4.80 -6.88 6.02
N TYR A 307 4.54 -7.44 7.19
CA TYR A 307 3.21 -7.90 7.60
C TYR A 307 2.60 -6.87 8.53
N LYS A 308 1.49 -6.28 8.12
CA LYS A 308 0.78 -5.27 8.91
C LYS A 308 -0.14 -5.95 9.92
N GLY A 309 -0.10 -5.49 11.15
CA GLY A 309 -0.93 -6.05 12.22
C GLY A 309 -1.12 -5.06 13.36
N VAL A 310 -1.76 -5.55 14.40
CA VAL A 310 -2.03 -4.81 15.64
C VAL A 310 -1.41 -5.58 16.82
N LEU A 311 -0.77 -4.87 17.74
CA LEU A 311 -0.28 -5.44 18.98
C LEU A 311 -1.47 -5.85 19.87
N GLN A 312 -1.59 -7.15 20.09
CA GLN A 312 -2.68 -7.72 20.89
C GLN A 312 -2.30 -7.87 22.36
N GLU A 313 -1.07 -8.33 22.62
CA GLU A 313 -0.52 -8.49 23.95
C GLU A 313 0.95 -8.09 23.98
N ILE A 314 1.40 -7.50 25.09
CA ILE A 314 2.77 -7.11 25.34
C ILE A 314 3.14 -7.56 26.75
N HIS A 315 4.09 -8.49 26.85
CA HIS A 315 4.70 -8.96 28.10
C HIS A 315 6.22 -8.71 28.08
N SER A 316 6.89 -8.94 29.19
CA SER A 316 8.33 -8.72 29.30
C SER A 316 9.17 -9.64 28.40
N ASP A 317 8.67 -10.84 28.12
CA ASP A 317 9.34 -11.92 27.41
C ASP A 317 8.59 -12.42 26.17
N GLU A 318 7.38 -11.88 25.94
CA GLU A 318 6.49 -12.30 24.85
C GLU A 318 5.68 -11.14 24.29
N ILE A 319 5.48 -11.13 22.98
CA ILE A 319 4.59 -10.22 22.26
C ILE A 319 3.66 -11.01 21.33
N VAL A 320 2.38 -10.64 21.31
CA VAL A 320 1.40 -11.20 20.39
C VAL A 320 0.96 -10.14 19.38
N VAL A 321 1.15 -10.44 18.09
CA VAL A 321 0.71 -9.62 16.96
C VAL A 321 -0.45 -10.31 16.27
N HIS A 322 -1.55 -9.59 16.12
CA HIS A 322 -2.66 -10.01 15.27
C HIS A 322 -2.53 -9.33 13.91
N LEU A 323 -2.29 -10.14 12.86
CA LEU A 323 -2.12 -9.66 11.50
C LEU A 323 -3.47 -9.23 10.91
N ASN A 324 -3.48 -8.12 10.17
CA ASN A 324 -4.68 -7.67 9.47
C ASN A 324 -5.13 -8.68 8.41
N ASP A 325 -4.16 -9.37 7.81
CA ASP A 325 -4.39 -10.34 6.73
C ASP A 325 -3.63 -11.64 7.06
N GLY A 326 -4.38 -12.67 7.41
CA GLY A 326 -3.82 -13.97 7.76
C GLY A 326 -3.24 -14.70 6.56
N GLN A 327 -2.19 -15.48 6.80
CA GLN A 327 -1.48 -16.22 5.77
C GLN A 327 -1.98 -17.67 5.66
N GLN A 328 -2.15 -18.14 4.44
CA GLN A 328 -2.65 -19.51 4.20
C GLN A 328 -1.61 -20.60 4.49
N ASN A 329 -0.33 -20.23 4.53
CA ASN A 329 0.77 -21.13 4.81
C ASN A 329 1.62 -20.62 5.98
N ALA A 330 1.67 -21.40 7.07
CA ALA A 330 2.47 -21.07 8.25
C ALA A 330 3.99 -21.07 7.99
N ASP A 331 4.48 -21.76 6.96
CA ASP A 331 5.90 -21.88 6.65
C ASP A 331 6.50 -20.54 6.15
N ILE A 332 5.65 -19.56 5.76
CA ILE A 332 6.07 -18.20 5.41
C ILE A 332 6.75 -17.51 6.60
N PHE A 333 6.28 -17.81 7.79
CA PHE A 333 6.86 -17.31 9.04
C PHE A 333 7.95 -18.24 9.51
N GLU A 334 9.18 -18.02 9.05
CA GLU A 334 10.33 -18.83 9.36
C GLU A 334 10.74 -18.67 10.83
N MET A 335 10.70 -19.76 11.61
CA MET A 335 10.97 -19.71 13.07
C MET A 335 12.45 -19.57 13.43
N ASN A 336 13.34 -19.82 12.49
CA ASN A 336 14.79 -19.77 12.67
C ASN A 336 15.44 -18.43 12.30
N LEU A 337 14.63 -17.46 11.85
CA LEU A 337 15.08 -16.12 11.52
C LEU A 337 14.70 -15.12 12.62
N PRO A 338 15.47 -14.03 12.78
CA PRO A 338 15.09 -12.92 13.65
C PRO A 338 13.98 -12.08 13.00
N TYR A 339 13.14 -11.53 13.86
CA TYR A 339 12.07 -10.59 13.47
C TYR A 339 12.24 -9.26 14.17
N ALA A 340 11.72 -8.22 13.54
CA ALA A 340 11.56 -6.90 14.12
C ALA A 340 10.10 -6.48 14.09
N ILE A 341 9.72 -5.62 15.06
CA ILE A 341 8.45 -4.93 15.11
C ILE A 341 8.73 -3.43 15.16
N GLU A 342 8.13 -2.69 14.23
CA GLU A 342 8.14 -1.22 14.18
C GLU A 342 6.72 -0.67 14.05
N HIS A 343 6.51 0.62 14.40
CA HIS A 343 5.22 1.25 14.25
C HIS A 343 4.75 1.26 12.79
N GLY A 344 3.51 0.85 12.58
CA GLY A 344 2.83 0.94 11.30
C GLY A 344 2.23 2.33 11.07
N THR A 345 2.00 2.69 9.82
CA THR A 345 1.40 3.97 9.43
C THR A 345 -0.02 3.80 8.92
N SER A 346 -0.87 4.81 9.15
CA SER A 346 -2.23 4.87 8.63
C SER A 346 -2.60 6.29 8.26
N ASP A 347 -3.14 6.50 7.05
CA ASP A 347 -3.64 7.79 6.57
C ASP A 347 -5.15 7.99 6.80
N ALA A 348 -5.80 7.09 7.55
CA ALA A 348 -7.26 7.09 7.70
C ALA A 348 -7.82 8.36 8.35
N SER A 349 -7.10 8.94 9.30
CA SER A 349 -7.54 10.13 10.04
C SER A 349 -7.62 11.38 9.16
N THR A 350 -6.67 11.59 8.26
CA THR A 350 -6.64 12.77 7.37
C THR A 350 -7.81 12.79 6.40
N GLY A 351 -8.10 11.65 5.76
CA GLY A 351 -9.26 11.53 4.87
C GLY A 351 -10.58 11.81 5.56
N GLY A 352 -10.73 11.39 6.84
CA GLY A 352 -11.88 11.71 7.69
C GLY A 352 -12.01 13.21 7.95
N SER A 353 -10.93 13.88 8.31
CA SER A 353 -10.90 15.33 8.59
C SER A 353 -11.29 16.16 7.37
N ILE A 354 -10.73 15.84 6.19
CA ILE A 354 -11.08 16.52 4.94
C ILE A 354 -12.56 16.33 4.61
N ARG A 355 -13.08 15.10 4.73
CA ARG A 355 -14.50 14.81 4.49
C ARG A 355 -15.41 15.61 5.42
N ASN A 356 -15.06 15.67 6.70
CA ASN A 356 -15.85 16.42 7.69
C ASN A 356 -15.85 17.92 7.41
N LEU A 357 -14.72 18.49 6.94
CA LEU A 357 -14.67 19.89 6.51
C LEU A 357 -15.61 20.15 5.32
N HIS A 358 -15.65 19.24 4.35
CA HIS A 358 -16.59 19.35 3.23
C HIS A 358 -18.06 19.14 3.63
N GLN A 359 -18.33 18.38 4.69
CA GLN A 359 -19.71 18.22 5.21
C GLN A 359 -20.17 19.41 6.04
N PHE A 360 -19.24 20.23 6.52
CA PHE A 360 -19.55 21.46 7.24
C PHE A 360 -20.11 22.56 6.33
N ILE A 361 -19.78 22.52 5.06
CA ILE A 361 -20.24 23.43 4.02
C ILE A 361 -21.58 22.95 3.44
#